data_4c5e8d8c1ee39db65e3a0fea5bd42fdf
#
_entry.id   4c5e8d8c1ee39db65e3a0fea5bd42fdf
#
_cell.length_a   1.000
_cell.length_b   1.000
_cell.length_c   1.000
_cell.angle_alpha   90.00
_cell.angle_beta   90.00
_cell.angle_gamma   90.00
#
_symmetry.space_group_name_H-M   'P 1'
#
loop_
_entity.id
_entity.type
_entity.pdbx_description
1 polymer ?
#
loop_
_entity_poly.entity_id
_entity_poly.type
_entity_poly.pdbx_seq_one_letter_code
_entity_poly.pdbx_strand_id
1 'polypeptide(L)'
;MKGRGLAMKVLTSLAVVAGAAALSACTGLGGSEYGYSSYGLVRVTRVRVGDGQMSVVAPRPYNRHRRILFSDVNDVEDWTLNGPILDGISFVSGMKNNRELIRQRRTADQQVPRFRSDMTPPEITAMLESLYRVKGGAVDLKTLSLQPRPFLGANGFQWDYEHLDQDELWRRGRAVGAVIDGKLYLILMDAARSHYYDAELPDFEAIVASAQRLG
;
A
#
# COMPACT_ATOMS: atom_id res chain seq x y z
N MET A 1 50.12 14.63 47.62
CA MET A 1 48.86 15.23 47.14
C MET A 1 48.79 15.18 45.61
N LYS A 2 48.71 14.01 44.96
CA LYS A 2 48.67 13.89 43.48
C LYS A 2 47.61 12.89 42.93
N GLY A 3 46.54 12.63 43.67
CA GLY A 3 45.55 11.62 43.26
C GLY A 3 44.14 12.13 42.91
N ARG A 4 43.79 13.39 43.22
CA ARG A 4 42.42 13.89 43.07
C ARG A 4 42.07 14.44 41.68
N GLY A 5 43.06 14.81 40.84
CA GLY A 5 42.82 15.42 39.53
C GLY A 5 42.49 14.42 38.44
N LEU A 6 42.94 13.17 38.57
CA LEU A 6 42.74 12.15 37.53
C LEU A 6 41.35 11.52 37.59
N ALA A 7 40.80 11.32 38.80
CA ALA A 7 39.47 10.75 39.00
C ALA A 7 38.35 11.70 38.49
N MET A 8 38.53 13.02 38.63
CA MET A 8 37.54 14.03 38.23
C MET A 8 37.49 14.20 36.70
N LYS A 9 38.60 14.02 35.99
CA LYS A 9 38.64 14.07 34.52
C LYS A 9 38.00 12.83 33.87
N VAL A 10 38.12 11.66 34.52
CA VAL A 10 37.49 10.42 34.02
C VAL A 10 35.97 10.46 34.22
N LEU A 11 35.50 11.00 35.34
CA LEU A 11 34.06 11.15 35.61
C LEU A 11 33.35 12.14 34.65
N THR A 12 34.02 13.25 34.30
CA THR A 12 33.45 14.20 33.32
C THR A 12 33.43 13.63 31.90
N SER A 13 34.44 12.83 31.50
CA SER A 13 34.42 12.18 30.19
C SER A 13 33.35 11.08 30.08
N LEU A 14 33.08 10.33 31.15
CA LEU A 14 31.98 9.34 31.15
C LEU A 14 30.60 10.00 31.12
N ALA A 15 30.40 11.14 31.75
CA ALA A 15 29.13 11.86 31.74
C ALA A 15 28.83 12.44 30.37
N VAL A 16 29.80 12.88 29.60
CA VAL A 16 29.63 13.40 28.23
C VAL A 16 29.29 12.27 27.26
N VAL A 17 29.87 11.08 27.38
CA VAL A 17 29.58 9.92 26.55
C VAL A 17 28.19 9.37 26.85
N ALA A 18 27.74 9.34 28.12
CA ALA A 18 26.39 8.94 28.49
C ALA A 18 25.33 9.93 28.02
N GLY A 19 25.62 11.23 27.98
CA GLY A 19 24.73 12.26 27.45
C GLY A 19 24.54 12.19 25.93
N ALA A 20 25.58 11.82 25.18
CA ALA A 20 25.49 11.66 23.72
C ALA A 20 24.71 10.41 23.31
N ALA A 21 24.71 9.34 24.11
CA ALA A 21 23.90 8.15 23.88
C ALA A 21 22.40 8.37 24.15
N ALA A 22 22.04 9.32 25.02
CA ALA A 22 20.64 9.63 25.31
C ALA A 22 19.97 10.50 24.24
N LEU A 23 20.72 11.25 23.43
CA LEU A 23 20.20 12.08 22.34
C LEU A 23 19.89 11.29 21.06
N SER A 24 20.42 10.08 20.91
CA SER A 24 20.09 9.18 19.79
C SER A 24 18.84 8.32 20.03
N ALA A 25 18.22 8.37 21.22
CA ALA A 25 17.02 7.61 21.55
C ALA A 25 15.70 8.31 21.14
N CYS A 26 15.76 9.54 20.61
CA CYS A 26 14.58 10.27 20.15
C CYS A 26 14.29 10.11 18.65
N THR A 27 15.00 9.23 17.94
CA THR A 27 14.65 8.88 16.58
C THR A 27 13.81 7.59 16.58
N GLY A 28 12.47 7.76 16.71
CA GLY A 28 11.55 6.77 16.17
C GLY A 28 11.10 5.64 17.08
N LEU A 29 10.57 5.95 18.25
CA LEU A 29 9.57 5.13 18.91
C LEU A 29 8.17 5.77 18.79
N GLY A 30 7.90 6.40 17.64
CA GLY A 30 6.54 6.56 17.17
C GLY A 30 6.11 5.18 16.68
N GLY A 31 5.19 4.53 17.40
CA GLY A 31 4.62 3.26 16.98
C GLY A 31 3.93 3.44 15.63
N SER A 32 4.65 3.21 14.55
CA SER A 32 4.04 2.98 13.26
C SER A 32 3.47 1.58 13.30
N GLU A 33 2.18 1.42 13.11
CA GLU A 33 1.50 0.15 12.79
C GLU A 33 2.11 -0.54 11.56
N TYR A 34 3.03 0.11 10.91
CA TYR A 34 3.83 -0.39 9.81
C TYR A 34 5.10 -1.01 10.38
N GLY A 35 5.08 -2.32 10.61
CA GLY A 35 6.28 -3.10 10.93
C GLY A 35 7.44 -2.70 10.01
N TYR A 36 8.65 -3.16 10.27
CA TYR A 36 9.85 -2.81 9.50
C TYR A 36 9.56 -2.76 7.99
N SER A 37 9.35 -1.57 7.46
CA SER A 37 9.08 -1.32 6.05
C SER A 37 10.29 -0.65 5.42
N SER A 38 10.70 -1.13 4.25
CA SER A 38 11.72 -0.46 3.45
C SER A 38 11.13 0.02 2.14
N TYR A 39 11.55 1.20 1.72
CA TYR A 39 11.24 1.71 0.40
C TYR A 39 12.36 1.35 -0.57
N GLY A 40 11.98 0.93 -1.77
CA GLY A 40 12.88 0.72 -2.89
C GLY A 40 12.48 1.59 -4.07
N LEU A 41 13.46 2.17 -4.75
CA LEU A 41 13.20 2.98 -5.94
C LEU A 41 12.80 2.08 -7.12
N VAL A 42 11.62 2.33 -7.69
CA VAL A 42 11.21 1.81 -9.01
C VAL A 42 11.61 2.84 -10.05
N ARG A 43 12.49 2.45 -10.96
CA ARG A 43 12.92 3.31 -12.07
C ARG A 43 11.93 3.24 -13.22
N VAL A 44 12.03 4.18 -14.17
CA VAL A 44 11.25 4.21 -15.42
C VAL A 44 11.63 3.01 -16.28
N THR A 45 11.02 1.87 -16.01
CA THR A 45 11.27 0.61 -16.72
C THR A 45 10.11 -0.37 -16.49
N ARG A 46 10.10 -1.46 -17.25
CA ARG A 46 9.16 -2.56 -16.99
C ARG A 46 9.60 -3.35 -15.76
N VAL A 47 8.69 -3.50 -14.83
CA VAL A 47 8.92 -4.25 -13.57
C VAL A 47 7.79 -5.23 -13.31
N ARG A 48 8.12 -6.33 -12.63
CA ARG A 48 7.13 -7.25 -12.09
C ARG A 48 6.54 -6.67 -10.81
N VAL A 49 5.23 -6.83 -10.63
CA VAL A 49 4.49 -6.29 -9.48
C VAL A 49 3.73 -7.40 -8.75
N GLY A 50 3.46 -7.17 -7.48
CA GLY A 50 2.77 -8.11 -6.59
C GLY A 50 3.50 -9.46 -6.54
N ASP A 51 2.78 -10.56 -6.71
CA ASP A 51 3.33 -11.94 -6.77
C ASP A 51 4.12 -12.24 -8.06
N GLY A 52 4.35 -11.24 -8.90
CA GLY A 52 5.15 -11.38 -10.10
C GLY A 52 4.45 -12.04 -11.28
N GLN A 53 3.13 -12.22 -11.26
CA GLN A 53 2.35 -12.73 -12.39
C GLN A 53 1.88 -11.61 -13.35
N MET A 54 2.17 -10.37 -13.02
CA MET A 54 1.91 -9.18 -13.84
C MET A 54 3.14 -8.30 -13.88
N SER A 55 3.35 -7.61 -15.00
CA SER A 55 4.36 -6.56 -15.14
C SER A 55 3.73 -5.28 -15.67
N VAL A 56 4.29 -4.15 -15.28
CA VAL A 56 3.90 -2.82 -15.74
C VAL A 56 5.12 -1.98 -16.06
N VAL A 57 4.94 -0.88 -16.78
CA VAL A 57 5.97 0.15 -16.96
C VAL A 57 5.67 1.33 -16.04
N ALA A 58 6.62 1.68 -15.20
CA ALA A 58 6.54 2.89 -14.40
C ALA A 58 6.80 4.12 -15.27
N PRO A 59 5.86 5.09 -15.39
CA PRO A 59 6.04 6.28 -16.25
C PRO A 59 7.03 7.28 -15.67
N ARG A 60 7.24 7.24 -14.37
CA ARG A 60 8.26 8.01 -13.61
C ARG A 60 8.80 7.16 -12.47
N PRO A 61 9.85 7.61 -11.74
CA PRO A 61 10.31 6.90 -10.55
C PRO A 61 9.26 6.91 -9.44
N TYR A 62 9.03 5.74 -8.81
CA TYR A 62 8.15 5.54 -7.66
C TYR A 62 8.91 4.99 -6.47
N ASN A 63 8.40 5.24 -5.28
CA ASN A 63 8.83 4.57 -4.07
C ASN A 63 7.99 3.32 -3.87
N ARG A 64 8.61 2.15 -4.03
CA ARG A 64 7.99 0.84 -3.81
C ARG A 64 8.09 0.47 -2.34
N HIS A 65 6.95 0.29 -1.70
CA HIS A 65 6.89 -0.19 -0.33
C HIS A 65 7.13 -1.69 -0.29
N ARG A 66 8.27 -2.11 0.30
CA ARG A 66 8.58 -3.52 0.54
C ARG A 66 8.23 -3.86 1.98
N ARG A 67 7.27 -4.72 2.18
CA ARG A 67 6.95 -5.28 3.48
C ARG A 67 7.90 -6.43 3.76
N ILE A 68 8.74 -6.31 4.80
CA ILE A 68 9.83 -7.28 5.03
C ILE A 68 9.40 -8.37 6.00
N LEU A 69 8.63 -8.07 7.06
CA LEU A 69 8.21 -9.04 8.08
C LEU A 69 6.84 -8.64 8.66
N PHE A 70 5.99 -9.65 8.89
CA PHE A 70 4.71 -9.50 9.59
C PHE A 70 3.69 -8.56 8.94
N SER A 71 3.75 -8.38 7.62
CA SER A 71 2.67 -7.69 6.91
C SER A 71 1.37 -8.46 7.08
N ASP A 72 0.32 -7.76 7.45
CA ASP A 72 -1.02 -8.29 7.55
C ASP A 72 -1.79 -8.24 6.21
N VAL A 73 -1.25 -7.56 5.18
CA VAL A 73 -1.78 -7.56 3.82
C VAL A 73 -1.03 -8.58 2.98
N ASN A 74 -1.75 -9.47 2.34
CA ASN A 74 -1.20 -10.52 1.49
C ASN A 74 -1.30 -10.13 0.01
N ASP A 75 -0.31 -10.57 -0.77
CA ASP A 75 -0.34 -10.56 -2.24
C ASP A 75 -0.55 -9.15 -2.85
N VAL A 76 -0.30 -8.07 -2.07
CA VAL A 76 -0.44 -6.66 -2.49
C VAL A 76 0.90 -5.95 -2.40
N GLU A 77 1.24 -5.23 -3.46
CA GLU A 77 2.40 -4.36 -3.53
C GLU A 77 1.96 -2.92 -3.71
N ASP A 78 2.58 -2.00 -2.97
CA ASP A 78 2.21 -0.59 -2.98
C ASP A 78 3.35 0.29 -3.47
N TRP A 79 3.03 1.24 -4.33
CA TRP A 79 3.91 2.33 -4.78
C TRP A 79 3.34 3.67 -4.35
N THR A 80 4.22 4.65 -4.12
CA THR A 80 3.83 6.03 -3.82
C THR A 80 4.84 7.02 -4.39
N LEU A 81 4.37 8.22 -4.70
CA LEU A 81 5.21 9.36 -5.10
C LEU A 81 5.46 10.30 -3.92
N ASN A 82 4.39 10.66 -3.20
CA ASN A 82 4.40 11.73 -2.20
C ASN A 82 4.25 11.20 -0.77
N GLY A 83 4.26 9.88 -0.63
CA GLY A 83 4.06 9.17 0.64
C GLY A 83 2.67 8.55 0.78
N PRO A 84 2.55 7.45 1.55
CA PRO A 84 1.35 6.60 1.60
C PRO A 84 0.10 7.30 2.15
N ILE A 85 0.26 8.43 2.85
CA ILE A 85 -0.85 9.25 3.33
C ILE A 85 -1.48 10.05 2.18
N LEU A 86 -0.69 10.48 1.20
CA LEU A 86 -1.13 11.38 0.13
C LEU A 86 -1.54 10.66 -1.15
N ASP A 87 -0.80 9.62 -1.53
CA ASP A 87 -1.06 8.83 -2.74
C ASP A 87 -0.59 7.39 -2.60
N GLY A 88 -1.16 6.53 -3.42
CA GLY A 88 -0.73 5.15 -3.54
C GLY A 88 -1.30 4.45 -4.75
N ILE A 89 -0.46 3.61 -5.38
CA ILE A 89 -0.90 2.64 -6.39
C ILE A 89 -0.61 1.25 -5.87
N SER A 90 -1.66 0.43 -5.75
CA SER A 90 -1.61 -0.93 -5.24
C SER A 90 -1.80 -1.94 -6.37
N PHE A 91 -1.06 -3.04 -6.31
CA PHE A 91 -1.08 -4.11 -7.31
C PHE A 91 -1.44 -5.45 -6.67
N VAL A 92 -2.44 -6.12 -7.23
CA VAL A 92 -2.76 -7.53 -6.97
C VAL A 92 -2.49 -8.30 -8.27
N SER A 93 -1.58 -9.27 -8.23
CA SER A 93 -1.03 -9.91 -9.41
C SER A 93 -1.26 -11.41 -9.39
N GLY A 94 -2.46 -11.85 -9.77
CA GLY A 94 -2.79 -13.28 -9.85
C GLY A 94 -3.16 -13.92 -8.53
N MET A 95 -3.89 -13.21 -7.67
CA MET A 95 -4.38 -13.74 -6.39
C MET A 95 -5.29 -14.94 -6.63
N LYS A 96 -4.98 -16.05 -5.98
CA LYS A 96 -5.68 -17.33 -6.15
C LYS A 96 -7.03 -17.35 -5.44
N ASN A 97 -7.90 -18.24 -5.89
CA ASN A 97 -9.18 -18.52 -5.24
C ASN A 97 -9.01 -18.81 -3.73
N ASN A 98 -9.97 -18.36 -2.93
CA ASN A 98 -10.04 -18.54 -1.47
C ASN A 98 -8.89 -17.86 -0.68
N ARG A 99 -8.19 -16.87 -1.29
CA ARG A 99 -7.18 -16.08 -0.60
C ARG A 99 -7.78 -14.84 0.06
N GLU A 100 -7.11 -14.37 1.10
CA GLU A 100 -7.44 -13.14 1.83
C GLU A 100 -6.50 -12.02 1.39
N LEU A 101 -7.04 -10.81 1.19
CA LEU A 101 -6.22 -9.61 0.97
C LEU A 101 -5.44 -9.22 2.23
N ILE A 102 -6.01 -9.50 3.40
CA ILE A 102 -5.37 -9.21 4.70
C ILE A 102 -5.42 -10.43 5.61
N ARG A 103 -4.45 -10.54 6.51
CA ARG A 103 -4.53 -11.48 7.64
C ARG A 103 -5.48 -10.91 8.67
N GLN A 104 -6.49 -11.68 9.04
CA GLN A 104 -7.47 -11.26 10.01
C GLN A 104 -7.77 -12.38 11.01
N ARG A 105 -8.15 -12.01 12.23
CA ARG A 105 -8.59 -12.97 13.23
C ARG A 105 -9.99 -13.43 12.87
N ARG A 106 -10.27 -14.74 12.97
CA ARG A 106 -11.61 -15.31 12.69
C ARG A 106 -12.72 -14.75 13.60
N THR A 107 -12.34 -14.20 14.74
CA THR A 107 -13.24 -13.61 15.77
C THR A 107 -13.35 -12.10 15.66
N ALA A 108 -12.82 -11.46 14.60
CA ALA A 108 -12.96 -10.03 14.41
C ALA A 108 -14.42 -9.70 14.06
N ASP A 109 -14.95 -8.61 14.65
CA ASP A 109 -16.32 -8.16 14.44
C ASP A 109 -16.58 -7.74 12.98
N GLN A 110 -15.54 -7.22 12.33
CA GLN A 110 -15.56 -6.87 10.90
C GLN A 110 -14.50 -7.67 10.16
N GLN A 111 -14.89 -8.29 9.07
CA GLN A 111 -14.03 -9.14 8.27
C GLN A 111 -14.06 -8.72 6.80
N VAL A 112 -12.89 -8.78 6.16
CA VAL A 112 -12.78 -8.65 4.70
C VAL A 112 -13.08 -10.01 4.09
N PRO A 113 -14.03 -10.11 3.16
CA PRO A 113 -14.33 -11.37 2.47
C PRO A 113 -13.10 -11.94 1.75
N ARG A 114 -13.04 -13.26 1.64
CA ARG A 114 -12.04 -13.93 0.79
C ARG A 114 -12.41 -13.74 -0.67
N PHE A 115 -11.41 -13.57 -1.51
CA PHE A 115 -11.61 -13.61 -2.96
C PHE A 115 -12.09 -15.01 -3.38
N ARG A 116 -13.12 -15.06 -4.21
CA ARG A 116 -13.58 -16.25 -4.91
C ARG A 116 -13.50 -16.01 -6.41
N SER A 117 -13.11 -17.03 -7.16
CA SER A 117 -12.92 -16.95 -8.60
C SER A 117 -14.22 -16.74 -9.40
N ASP A 118 -15.36 -16.96 -8.77
CA ASP A 118 -16.71 -16.73 -9.32
C ASP A 118 -17.30 -15.34 -8.99
N MET A 119 -16.55 -14.50 -8.25
CA MET A 119 -16.98 -13.15 -7.91
C MET A 119 -17.19 -12.29 -9.15
N THR A 120 -18.32 -11.63 -9.17
CA THR A 120 -18.66 -10.58 -10.14
C THR A 120 -17.97 -9.24 -9.78
N PRO A 121 -17.85 -8.29 -10.72
CA PRO A 121 -17.29 -6.97 -10.40
C PRO A 121 -17.92 -6.29 -9.18
N PRO A 122 -19.25 -6.26 -8.98
CA PRO A 122 -19.85 -5.72 -7.75
C PRO A 122 -19.42 -6.44 -6.47
N GLU A 123 -19.24 -7.77 -6.51
CA GLU A 123 -18.78 -8.52 -5.33
C GLU A 123 -17.29 -8.24 -5.02
N ILE A 124 -16.45 -8.04 -6.06
CA ILE A 124 -15.07 -7.64 -5.89
C ILE A 124 -14.98 -6.24 -5.31
N THR A 125 -15.78 -5.28 -5.80
CA THR A 125 -15.78 -3.92 -5.24
C THR A 125 -16.28 -3.92 -3.80
N ALA A 126 -17.30 -4.71 -3.44
CA ALA A 126 -17.74 -4.86 -2.04
C ALA A 126 -16.65 -5.46 -1.12
N MET A 127 -15.85 -6.40 -1.63
CA MET A 127 -14.69 -6.92 -0.92
C MET A 127 -13.63 -5.81 -0.69
N LEU A 128 -13.37 -4.97 -1.69
CA LEU A 128 -12.45 -3.83 -1.58
C LEU A 128 -12.98 -2.75 -0.63
N GLU A 129 -14.29 -2.44 -0.66
CA GLU A 129 -14.92 -1.56 0.32
C GLU A 129 -14.72 -2.06 1.74
N SER A 130 -14.91 -3.37 1.96
CA SER A 130 -14.65 -3.99 3.27
C SER A 130 -13.19 -3.83 3.69
N LEU A 131 -12.24 -3.96 2.75
CA LEU A 131 -10.83 -3.73 3.01
C LEU A 131 -10.55 -2.28 3.45
N TYR A 132 -11.11 -1.29 2.74
CA TYR A 132 -10.95 0.13 3.09
C TYR A 132 -11.54 0.44 4.47
N ARG A 133 -12.69 -0.12 4.81
CA ARG A 133 -13.32 0.07 6.14
C ARG A 133 -12.49 -0.56 7.26
N VAL A 134 -12.01 -1.79 7.05
CA VAL A 134 -11.32 -2.56 8.10
C VAL A 134 -9.88 -2.08 8.30
N LYS A 135 -9.19 -1.72 7.21
CA LYS A 135 -7.76 -1.35 7.24
C LYS A 135 -7.49 0.13 7.06
N GLY A 136 -8.21 0.79 6.19
CA GLY A 136 -8.06 2.21 5.92
C GLY A 136 -8.87 3.10 6.83
N GLY A 137 -9.71 2.52 7.73
CA GLY A 137 -10.57 3.31 8.60
C GLY A 137 -11.57 4.17 7.83
N ALA A 138 -11.92 3.79 6.58
CA ALA A 138 -12.85 4.55 5.77
C ALA A 138 -14.23 4.65 6.44
N VAL A 139 -14.67 5.86 6.70
CA VAL A 139 -15.92 6.16 7.40
C VAL A 139 -17.09 6.28 6.42
N ASP A 140 -16.88 6.98 5.31
CA ASP A 140 -17.89 7.24 4.28
C ASP A 140 -17.28 6.87 2.91
N LEU A 141 -17.63 5.70 2.39
CA LEU A 141 -17.17 5.24 1.08
C LEU A 141 -18.35 5.22 0.11
N LYS A 142 -18.15 5.86 -1.05
CA LYS A 142 -19.15 5.99 -2.13
C LYS A 142 -18.56 5.48 -3.43
N THR A 143 -19.26 4.56 -4.06
CA THR A 143 -19.03 4.22 -5.47
C THR A 143 -19.50 5.36 -6.35
N LEU A 144 -18.61 5.91 -7.16
CA LEU A 144 -18.94 6.94 -8.17
C LEU A 144 -19.34 6.30 -9.49
N SER A 145 -18.62 5.26 -9.92
CA SER A 145 -18.96 4.47 -11.10
C SER A 145 -18.43 3.04 -11.01
N LEU A 146 -19.13 2.11 -11.62
CA LEU A 146 -18.64 0.75 -11.89
C LEU A 146 -19.03 0.42 -13.32
N GLN A 147 -18.04 0.20 -14.19
CA GLN A 147 -18.26 -0.01 -15.62
C GLN A 147 -17.36 -1.09 -16.19
N PRO A 148 -17.78 -1.79 -17.26
CA PRO A 148 -16.92 -2.70 -17.99
C PRO A 148 -15.70 -1.98 -18.54
N ARG A 149 -14.52 -2.57 -18.37
CA ARG A 149 -13.25 -2.11 -18.97
C ARG A 149 -12.36 -3.32 -19.24
N PRO A 150 -11.93 -3.55 -20.51
CA PRO A 150 -10.98 -4.60 -20.81
C PRO A 150 -9.67 -4.41 -20.04
N PHE A 151 -9.14 -5.50 -19.46
CA PHE A 151 -7.89 -5.48 -18.72
C PHE A 151 -7.12 -6.79 -18.94
N LEU A 152 -5.82 -6.71 -19.24
CA LEU A 152 -4.92 -7.85 -19.52
C LEU A 152 -5.47 -8.82 -20.58
N GLY A 153 -6.19 -8.30 -21.57
CA GLY A 153 -6.78 -9.09 -22.66
C GLY A 153 -8.08 -9.82 -22.30
N ALA A 154 -8.65 -9.58 -21.14
CA ALA A 154 -9.91 -10.18 -20.69
C ALA A 154 -11.00 -9.12 -20.44
N ASN A 155 -12.25 -9.58 -20.29
CA ASN A 155 -13.34 -8.74 -19.82
C ASN A 155 -13.09 -8.39 -18.34
N GLY A 156 -12.86 -7.12 -18.10
CA GLY A 156 -12.61 -6.60 -16.77
C GLY A 156 -13.56 -5.47 -16.40
N PHE A 157 -13.23 -4.73 -15.37
CA PHE A 157 -14.03 -3.61 -14.87
C PHE A 157 -13.14 -2.45 -14.46
N GLN A 158 -13.74 -1.27 -14.39
CA GLN A 158 -13.25 -0.08 -13.73
C GLN A 158 -14.22 0.30 -12.62
N TRP A 159 -13.69 0.61 -11.45
CA TRP A 159 -14.43 1.12 -10.30
C TRP A 159 -13.83 2.45 -9.87
N ASP A 160 -14.62 3.51 -9.91
CA ASP A 160 -14.28 4.83 -9.38
C ASP A 160 -15.04 5.04 -8.07
N TYR A 161 -14.33 5.52 -7.04
CA TYR A 161 -14.88 5.69 -5.71
C TYR A 161 -14.26 6.90 -5.02
N GLU A 162 -14.92 7.34 -3.94
CA GLU A 162 -14.33 8.27 -2.98
C GLU A 162 -14.66 7.84 -1.56
N HIS A 163 -13.81 8.20 -0.63
CA HIS A 163 -14.03 7.92 0.78
C HIS A 163 -13.39 8.98 1.67
N LEU A 164 -13.92 9.08 2.89
CA LEU A 164 -13.32 9.82 3.99
C LEU A 164 -12.50 8.84 4.82
N ASP A 165 -11.21 9.10 5.03
CA ASP A 165 -10.39 8.28 5.90
C ASP A 165 -10.49 8.71 7.38
N GLN A 166 -9.82 7.98 8.27
CA GLN A 166 -9.83 8.27 9.70
C GLN A 166 -9.12 9.59 10.08
N ASP A 167 -8.28 10.14 9.18
CA ASP A 167 -7.59 11.41 9.35
C ASP A 167 -8.40 12.59 8.79
N GLU A 168 -9.70 12.36 8.53
CA GLU A 168 -10.64 13.34 7.95
C GLU A 168 -10.22 13.84 6.56
N LEU A 169 -9.40 13.08 5.85
CA LEU A 169 -8.95 13.40 4.51
C LEU A 169 -9.86 12.74 3.46
N TRP A 170 -10.48 13.56 2.61
CA TRP A 170 -11.19 13.03 1.45
C TRP A 170 -10.22 12.48 0.42
N ARG A 171 -10.42 11.22 0.10
CA ARG A 171 -9.66 10.49 -0.90
C ARG A 171 -10.53 10.09 -2.07
N ARG A 172 -9.92 9.96 -3.22
CA ARG A 172 -10.56 9.45 -4.43
C ARG A 172 -9.71 8.33 -5.00
N GLY A 173 -10.36 7.30 -5.51
CA GLY A 173 -9.67 6.16 -6.07
C GLY A 173 -10.25 5.68 -7.38
N ARG A 174 -9.43 4.94 -8.12
CA ARG A 174 -9.78 4.18 -9.31
C ARG A 174 -9.15 2.80 -9.23
N ALA A 175 -9.95 1.77 -9.44
CA ALA A 175 -9.48 0.40 -9.59
C ALA A 175 -9.78 -0.09 -11.00
N VAL A 176 -8.83 -0.81 -11.60
CA VAL A 176 -9.03 -1.54 -12.85
C VAL A 176 -8.64 -3.00 -12.61
N GLY A 177 -9.50 -3.94 -12.98
CA GLY A 177 -9.23 -5.34 -12.69
C GLY A 177 -10.00 -6.33 -13.55
N ALA A 178 -9.57 -7.59 -13.45
CA ALA A 178 -10.24 -8.73 -14.08
C ALA A 178 -9.96 -10.02 -13.31
N VAL A 179 -10.87 -10.98 -13.42
CA VAL A 179 -10.63 -12.37 -13.04
C VAL A 179 -10.24 -13.14 -14.29
N ILE A 180 -9.03 -13.70 -14.31
CA ILE A 180 -8.46 -14.41 -15.46
C ILE A 180 -7.95 -15.77 -14.97
N ASP A 181 -8.42 -16.85 -15.59
CA ASP A 181 -8.07 -18.23 -15.21
C ASP A 181 -8.28 -18.49 -13.69
N GLY A 182 -9.37 -17.94 -13.12
CA GLY A 182 -9.72 -18.08 -11.71
C GLY A 182 -8.84 -17.30 -10.74
N LYS A 183 -8.01 -16.36 -11.23
CA LYS A 183 -7.13 -15.49 -10.43
C LYS A 183 -7.52 -14.03 -10.60
N LEU A 184 -7.41 -13.25 -9.51
CA LEU A 184 -7.68 -11.83 -9.51
C LEU A 184 -6.43 -11.03 -9.87
N TYR A 185 -6.60 -10.11 -10.81
CA TYR A 185 -5.62 -9.09 -11.17
C TYR A 185 -6.25 -7.72 -10.98
N LEU A 186 -5.58 -6.84 -10.21
CA LEU A 186 -6.05 -5.48 -9.95
C LEU A 186 -4.88 -4.50 -9.98
N ILE A 187 -5.15 -3.29 -10.45
CA ILE A 187 -4.35 -2.09 -10.19
C ILE A 187 -5.31 -1.07 -9.59
N LEU A 188 -4.98 -0.56 -8.41
CA LEU A 188 -5.79 0.41 -7.67
C LEU A 188 -4.96 1.66 -7.44
N MET A 189 -5.53 2.82 -7.66
CA MET A 189 -5.00 4.10 -7.23
C MET A 189 -5.91 4.67 -6.16
N ASP A 190 -5.33 5.17 -5.09
CA ASP A 190 -6.02 5.88 -4.02
C ASP A 190 -5.19 7.08 -3.59
N ALA A 191 -5.74 8.28 -3.72
CA ALA A 191 -5.02 9.50 -3.46
C ALA A 191 -5.90 10.60 -2.85
N ALA A 192 -5.29 11.54 -2.12
CA ALA A 192 -5.99 12.69 -1.58
C ALA A 192 -6.67 13.48 -2.71
N ARG A 193 -7.99 13.69 -2.57
CA ARG A 193 -8.88 14.22 -3.62
C ARG A 193 -8.50 15.62 -4.07
N SER A 194 -7.97 16.44 -3.17
CA SER A 194 -7.78 17.88 -3.40
C SER A 194 -6.75 18.23 -4.49
N HIS A 195 -5.76 17.36 -4.73
CA HIS A 195 -4.69 17.63 -5.70
C HIS A 195 -4.09 16.34 -6.26
N TYR A 196 -3.78 15.40 -5.40
CA TYR A 196 -2.94 14.25 -5.73
C TYR A 196 -3.63 13.28 -6.68
N TYR A 197 -4.96 13.08 -6.55
CA TYR A 197 -5.69 12.21 -7.44
C TYR A 197 -5.59 12.65 -8.91
N ASP A 198 -5.90 13.91 -9.21
CA ASP A 198 -5.90 14.43 -10.59
C ASP A 198 -4.47 14.49 -11.15
N ALA A 199 -3.48 14.79 -10.30
CA ALA A 199 -2.08 14.83 -10.69
C ALA A 199 -1.51 13.44 -11.03
N GLU A 200 -1.97 12.38 -10.35
CA GLU A 200 -1.47 11.01 -10.54
C GLU A 200 -2.28 10.20 -11.55
N LEU A 201 -3.51 10.59 -11.85
CA LEU A 201 -4.40 9.85 -12.75
C LEU A 201 -3.79 9.56 -14.13
N PRO A 202 -3.07 10.47 -14.81
CA PRO A 202 -2.41 10.16 -16.10
C PRO A 202 -1.37 9.04 -15.97
N ASP A 203 -0.60 9.02 -14.88
CA ASP A 203 0.41 8.00 -14.63
C ASP A 203 -0.24 6.65 -14.33
N PHE A 204 -1.31 6.63 -13.53
CA PHE A 204 -2.10 5.43 -13.30
C PHE A 204 -2.63 4.84 -14.59
N GLU A 205 -3.20 5.66 -15.48
CA GLU A 205 -3.69 5.20 -16.78
C GLU A 205 -2.56 4.65 -17.67
N ALA A 206 -1.38 5.27 -17.64
CA ALA A 206 -0.21 4.77 -18.37
C ALA A 206 0.27 3.41 -17.80
N ILE A 207 0.27 3.25 -16.47
CA ILE A 207 0.59 1.98 -15.79
C ILE A 207 -0.41 0.89 -16.21
N VAL A 208 -1.71 1.17 -16.15
CA VAL A 208 -2.78 0.24 -16.55
C VAL A 208 -2.63 -0.17 -18.01
N ALA A 209 -2.41 0.80 -18.91
CA ALA A 209 -2.22 0.55 -20.34
C ALA A 209 -0.97 -0.31 -20.66
N SER A 210 0.07 -0.19 -19.83
CA SER A 210 1.32 -0.94 -19.98
C SER A 210 1.27 -2.35 -19.39
N ALA A 211 0.21 -2.70 -18.64
CA ALA A 211 0.12 -3.95 -17.90
C ALA A 211 0.15 -5.18 -18.84
N GLN A 212 0.92 -6.18 -18.44
CA GLN A 212 1.03 -7.46 -19.16
C GLN A 212 1.01 -8.61 -18.15
N ARG A 213 0.23 -9.64 -18.47
CA ARG A 213 0.25 -10.90 -17.73
C ARG A 213 1.52 -11.66 -18.07
N LEU A 214 2.17 -12.21 -17.06
CA LEU A 214 3.31 -13.11 -17.22
C LEU A 214 2.78 -14.53 -17.08
N GLY A 215 3.09 -15.36 -18.04
CA GLY A 215 2.67 -16.77 -18.11
C GLY A 215 3.36 -17.64 -17.05
#